data_4a463ddbba14ab426353c393acb89102
#
_entry.id   4a463ddbba14ab426353c393acb89102
#
_cell.length_a   1.000
_cell.length_b   1.000
_cell.length_c   1.000
_cell.angle_alpha   90.00
_cell.angle_beta   90.00
_cell.angle_gamma   90.00
#
_symmetry.space_group_name_H-M   'P 1'
#
loop_
_entity.id
_entity.type
_entity.pdbx_description
1 polymer ?
#
loop_
_entity_poly.entity_id
_entity_poly.type
_entity_poly.pdbx_seq_one_letter_code
_entity_poly.pdbx_strand_id
1 'polypeptide(L)'
;NARAAYQAYEGRSAEAGVAVKASLTGYVKEVYVNEGDYVNAGQPLLTITRNRLLQLRADVPQKYYAALRNVSDANFRPAYSDETYSIKALGGRLVSAGRSAAGTFYIPAIFEFSNTGDFVPGSYSDIYLIGSREDGIISVPESALLEEQGVYSVFVKVCDSEYRKQEVRTGRTDGLRREILSGLNEGDEVVTAGTGQVRLASMSGVVPEGHSHNH
;
A
#
# COMPACT_ATOMS: atom_id res chain seq x y z
N ASN A 1 -24.13 16.44 33.85
CA ASN A 1 -24.91 15.82 32.75
C ASN A 1 -25.24 14.34 32.98
N ALA A 2 -24.60 13.63 33.92
CA ALA A 2 -24.99 12.28 34.32
C ALA A 2 -26.34 12.22 35.03
N ARG A 3 -26.74 13.28 35.76
CA ARG A 3 -28.04 13.38 36.44
C ARG A 3 -29.24 13.47 35.49
N ALA A 4 -29.09 14.13 34.34
CA ALA A 4 -30.15 14.23 33.33
C ALA A 4 -30.36 12.88 32.59
N ALA A 5 -29.32 12.08 32.44
CA ALA A 5 -29.42 10.72 31.88
C ALA A 5 -30.11 9.77 32.86
N TYR A 6 -29.89 9.94 34.18
CA TYR A 6 -30.52 9.11 35.22
C TYR A 6 -32.01 9.37 35.36
N GLN A 7 -32.44 10.62 35.28
CA GLN A 7 -33.87 10.99 35.34
C GLN A 7 -34.67 10.54 34.11
N ALA A 8 -34.04 10.38 32.97
CA ALA A 8 -34.68 9.80 31.78
C ALA A 8 -34.91 8.28 31.90
N TYR A 9 -34.27 7.63 32.87
CA TYR A 9 -34.31 6.18 33.08
C TYR A 9 -35.46 5.75 34.00
N GLU A 10 -35.86 6.60 35.00
CA GLU A 10 -36.86 6.24 36.01
C GLU A 10 -38.30 6.12 35.51
N GLY A 11 -38.60 6.38 34.25
CA GLY A 11 -39.95 6.35 33.70
C GLY A 11 -40.22 5.37 32.57
N ARG A 12 -39.27 4.48 32.22
CA ARG A 12 -39.46 3.51 31.13
C ARG A 12 -39.57 2.10 31.66
N SER A 13 -40.69 1.45 31.33
CA SER A 13 -40.92 0.05 31.63
C SER A 13 -39.79 -0.84 31.06
N ALA A 14 -39.43 -1.88 31.79
CA ALA A 14 -38.34 -2.81 31.53
C ALA A 14 -38.40 -3.60 30.21
N GLU A 15 -39.45 -3.39 29.41
CA GLU A 15 -39.67 -4.09 28.14
C GLU A 15 -39.09 -3.38 26.92
N ALA A 16 -38.74 -2.11 27.01
CA ALA A 16 -38.11 -1.38 25.91
C ALA A 16 -36.63 -1.14 26.23
N GLY A 17 -35.73 -1.89 25.64
CA GLY A 17 -34.29 -1.68 25.78
C GLY A 17 -33.87 -0.23 25.46
N VAL A 18 -32.90 0.31 26.18
CA VAL A 18 -32.34 1.65 25.94
C VAL A 18 -31.24 1.54 24.91
N ALA A 19 -31.47 2.13 23.74
CA ALA A 19 -30.43 2.17 22.69
C ALA A 19 -29.28 3.10 23.10
N VAL A 20 -28.10 2.56 23.29
CA VAL A 20 -26.86 3.33 23.46
C VAL A 20 -26.31 3.71 22.09
N LYS A 21 -26.31 5.00 21.78
CA LYS A 21 -25.82 5.53 20.51
C LYS A 21 -24.42 6.10 20.67
N ALA A 22 -23.58 5.90 19.65
CA ALA A 22 -22.28 6.55 19.55
C ALA A 22 -22.43 8.07 19.53
N SER A 23 -21.67 8.79 20.37
CA SER A 23 -21.65 10.26 20.43
C SER A 23 -20.81 10.88 19.30
N LEU A 24 -20.08 10.06 18.52
CA LEU A 24 -19.22 10.49 17.43
C LEU A 24 -19.22 9.47 16.30
N THR A 25 -18.99 9.95 15.08
CA THR A 25 -18.77 9.10 13.91
C THR A 25 -17.35 8.56 13.94
N GLY A 26 -17.18 7.25 13.75
CA GLY A 26 -15.87 6.60 13.77
C GLY A 26 -15.98 5.10 13.58
N TYR A 27 -14.89 4.40 13.84
CA TYR A 27 -14.80 2.94 13.78
C TYR A 27 -14.76 2.37 15.20
N VAL A 28 -15.39 1.20 15.38
CA VAL A 28 -15.29 0.46 16.64
C VAL A 28 -13.87 -0.10 16.74
N LYS A 29 -13.12 0.35 17.74
CA LYS A 29 -11.75 -0.13 17.99
C LYS A 29 -11.77 -1.40 18.85
N GLU A 30 -12.62 -1.44 19.85
CA GLU A 30 -12.67 -2.52 20.82
C GLU A 30 -14.06 -2.60 21.43
N VAL A 31 -14.55 -3.82 21.68
CA VAL A 31 -15.83 -4.10 22.34
C VAL A 31 -15.50 -4.84 23.63
N TYR A 32 -16.02 -4.37 24.76
CA TYR A 32 -15.72 -4.89 26.10
C TYR A 32 -16.82 -5.77 26.69
N VAL A 33 -17.93 -5.93 25.98
CA VAL A 33 -19.11 -6.67 26.45
C VAL A 33 -19.64 -7.57 25.36
N ASN A 34 -20.26 -8.66 25.75
CA ASN A 34 -20.94 -9.59 24.86
C ASN A 34 -22.46 -9.51 25.06
N GLU A 35 -23.21 -10.07 24.13
CA GLU A 35 -24.66 -10.21 24.27
C GLU A 35 -24.98 -11.08 25.49
N GLY A 36 -25.86 -10.55 26.34
CA GLY A 36 -26.25 -11.19 27.59
C GLY A 36 -25.44 -10.79 28.82
N ASP A 37 -24.34 -10.02 28.65
CA ASP A 37 -23.57 -9.53 29.78
C ASP A 37 -24.35 -8.50 30.60
N TYR A 38 -24.20 -8.59 31.92
CA TYR A 38 -24.70 -7.57 32.82
C TYR A 38 -23.75 -6.39 32.85
N VAL A 39 -24.27 -5.18 32.65
CA VAL A 39 -23.48 -3.95 32.60
C VAL A 39 -23.92 -2.95 33.70
N ASN A 40 -22.95 -2.31 34.31
CA ASN A 40 -23.20 -1.27 35.33
C ASN A 40 -23.19 0.12 34.70
N ALA A 41 -23.85 1.05 35.37
CA ALA A 41 -23.80 2.47 34.97
C ALA A 41 -22.35 2.98 35.02
N GLY A 42 -21.87 3.56 33.89
CA GLY A 42 -20.49 4.05 33.76
C GLY A 42 -19.51 3.04 33.27
N GLN A 43 -19.91 1.77 33.05
CA GLN A 43 -19.04 0.74 32.47
C GLN A 43 -18.84 1.04 30.97
N PRO A 44 -17.58 0.99 30.47
CA PRO A 44 -17.32 1.13 29.04
C PRO A 44 -17.86 -0.09 28.30
N LEU A 45 -18.63 0.12 27.24
CA LEU A 45 -19.17 -0.94 26.39
C LEU A 45 -18.31 -1.17 25.16
N LEU A 46 -17.81 -0.09 24.56
CA LEU A 46 -16.93 -0.13 23.40
C LEU A 46 -16.11 1.16 23.29
N THR A 47 -15.01 1.08 22.57
CA THR A 47 -14.20 2.25 22.21
C THR A 47 -14.39 2.57 20.74
N ILE A 48 -14.75 3.84 20.42
CA ILE A 48 -14.81 4.35 19.05
C ILE A 48 -13.62 5.26 18.80
N THR A 49 -12.98 5.07 17.67
CA THR A 49 -11.85 5.89 17.23
C THR A 49 -12.15 6.57 15.91
N ARG A 50 -11.61 7.78 15.72
CA ARG A 50 -11.63 8.50 14.45
C ARG A 50 -10.27 8.37 13.80
N ASN A 51 -10.12 7.39 12.92
CA ASN A 51 -8.86 7.19 12.17
C ASN A 51 -8.83 8.05 10.91
N ARG A 52 -8.96 9.37 11.07
CA ARG A 52 -8.88 10.31 9.93
C ARG A 52 -7.46 10.54 9.46
N LEU A 53 -6.51 10.49 10.39
CA LEU A 53 -5.08 10.60 10.11
C LEU A 53 -4.43 9.32 10.60
N LEU A 54 -3.60 8.74 9.76
CA LEU A 54 -2.78 7.59 10.07
C LEU A 54 -1.30 7.99 10.03
N GLN A 55 -0.51 7.25 10.80
CA GLN A 55 0.94 7.36 10.74
C GLN A 55 1.53 6.08 10.18
N LEU A 56 2.38 6.24 9.19
CA LEU A 56 3.24 5.18 8.67
C LEU A 56 4.62 5.34 9.29
N ARG A 57 5.09 4.30 9.96
CA ARG A 57 6.41 4.27 10.58
C ARG A 57 7.33 3.34 9.79
N ALA A 58 8.41 3.88 9.26
CA ALA A 58 9.49 3.12 8.66
C ALA A 58 10.66 3.02 9.64
N ASP A 59 11.04 1.81 10.01
CA ASP A 59 12.21 1.56 10.84
C ASP A 59 13.43 1.32 9.94
N VAL A 60 14.25 2.36 9.75
CA VAL A 60 15.36 2.38 8.81
C VAL A 60 16.65 1.94 9.50
N PRO A 61 17.38 0.91 9.00
CA PRO A 61 18.66 0.52 9.57
C PRO A 61 19.66 1.69 9.58
N GLN A 62 20.43 1.84 10.66
CA GLN A 62 21.37 2.95 10.85
C GLN A 62 22.37 3.14 9.70
N LYS A 63 22.75 2.05 9.02
CA LYS A 63 23.66 2.12 7.85
C LYS A 63 23.15 3.00 6.72
N TYR A 64 21.83 3.24 6.65
CA TYR A 64 21.19 4.10 5.65
C TYR A 64 20.94 5.54 6.14
N TYR A 65 21.50 5.94 7.27
CA TYR A 65 21.28 7.28 7.83
C TYR A 65 21.59 8.42 6.87
N ALA A 66 22.66 8.29 6.08
CA ALA A 66 23.03 9.31 5.10
C ALA A 66 21.93 9.49 4.02
N ALA A 67 21.36 8.39 3.55
CA ALA A 67 20.25 8.41 2.59
C ALA A 67 18.94 8.94 3.22
N LEU A 68 18.69 8.61 4.49
CA LEU A 68 17.50 9.05 5.22
C LEU A 68 17.39 10.58 5.31
N ARG A 69 18.51 11.29 5.34
CA ARG A 69 18.54 12.77 5.37
C ARG A 69 17.95 13.42 4.12
N ASN A 70 17.92 12.69 3.00
CA ASN A 70 17.40 13.16 1.72
C ASN A 70 15.97 12.66 1.45
N VAL A 71 15.41 11.86 2.36
CA VAL A 71 14.03 11.35 2.23
C VAL A 71 13.05 12.50 2.43
N SER A 72 12.16 12.65 1.48
CA SER A 72 11.11 13.68 1.49
C SER A 72 9.70 13.12 1.42
N ASP A 73 9.55 11.88 0.92
CA ASP A 73 8.27 11.22 0.71
C ASP A 73 8.41 9.70 0.85
N ALA A 74 7.30 8.99 0.79
CA ALA A 74 7.28 7.53 0.74
C ALA A 74 6.07 7.01 -0.03
N ASN A 75 6.25 5.84 -0.63
CA ASN A 75 5.15 4.98 -1.04
C ASN A 75 5.09 3.78 -0.10
N PHE A 76 3.91 3.16 0.00
CA PHE A 76 3.76 1.96 0.83
C PHE A 76 2.76 0.99 0.21
N ARG A 77 2.98 -0.29 0.45
CA ARG A 77 2.10 -1.38 0.07
C ARG A 77 1.72 -2.17 1.32
N PRO A 78 0.44 -2.11 1.75
CA PRO A 78 -0.04 -2.90 2.89
C PRO A 78 0.13 -4.40 2.63
N ALA A 79 0.45 -5.16 3.67
CA ALA A 79 0.64 -6.62 3.56
C ALA A 79 -0.64 -7.38 3.11
N TYR A 80 -1.80 -6.76 3.21
CA TYR A 80 -3.09 -7.31 2.78
C TYR A 80 -3.53 -6.84 1.39
N SER A 81 -2.70 -6.10 0.66
CA SER A 81 -3.02 -5.54 -0.67
C SER A 81 -1.80 -5.60 -1.57
N ASP A 82 -2.04 -5.87 -2.85
CA ASP A 82 -0.99 -5.78 -3.89
C ASP A 82 -0.83 -4.35 -4.44
N GLU A 83 -1.68 -3.42 -3.99
CA GLU A 83 -1.66 -2.04 -4.44
C GLU A 83 -0.67 -1.19 -3.64
N THR A 84 0.13 -0.40 -4.36
CA THR A 84 1.06 0.56 -3.78
C THR A 84 0.44 1.95 -3.76
N TYR A 85 0.46 2.58 -2.58
CA TYR A 85 -0.11 3.89 -2.32
C TYR A 85 0.99 4.93 -2.13
N SER A 86 0.77 6.14 -2.64
CA SER A 86 1.68 7.28 -2.42
C SER A 86 1.20 8.11 -1.24
N ILE A 87 2.07 8.36 -0.27
CA ILE A 87 1.80 9.26 0.86
C ILE A 87 1.38 10.64 0.36
N LYS A 88 2.09 11.16 -0.64
CA LYS A 88 1.78 12.46 -1.24
C LYS A 88 0.41 12.49 -1.91
N ALA A 89 0.02 11.44 -2.63
CA ALA A 89 -1.30 11.33 -3.26
C ALA A 89 -2.43 11.28 -2.22
N LEU A 90 -2.17 10.72 -1.02
CA LEU A 90 -3.08 10.70 0.11
C LEU A 90 -3.06 12.00 0.93
N GLY A 91 -2.44 13.07 0.41
CA GLY A 91 -2.32 14.35 1.11
C GLY A 91 -1.41 14.30 2.34
N GLY A 92 -0.52 13.32 2.38
CA GLY A 92 0.37 13.09 3.49
C GLY A 92 1.71 13.80 3.35
N ARG A 93 2.54 13.66 4.39
CA ARG A 93 3.86 14.29 4.49
C ARG A 93 4.77 13.56 5.45
N LEU A 94 6.06 13.77 5.30
CA LEU A 94 7.05 13.39 6.32
C LEU A 94 6.87 14.28 7.56
N VAL A 95 6.64 13.67 8.71
CA VAL A 95 6.50 14.35 10.01
C VAL A 95 7.85 14.41 10.73
N SER A 96 8.57 13.29 10.73
CA SER A 96 9.85 13.18 11.44
C SER A 96 10.72 12.14 10.79
N ALA A 97 12.00 12.50 10.57
CA ALA A 97 13.08 11.55 10.38
C ALA A 97 13.98 11.62 11.61
N GLY A 98 14.00 10.54 12.39
CA GLY A 98 14.72 10.51 13.66
C GLY A 98 16.21 10.78 13.47
N ARG A 99 16.80 11.51 14.44
CA ARG A 99 18.26 11.76 14.50
C ARG A 99 18.97 10.84 15.48
N SER A 100 18.21 10.05 16.23
CA SER A 100 18.73 9.13 17.24
C SER A 100 18.03 7.79 17.13
N ALA A 101 18.79 6.75 17.29
CA ALA A 101 18.29 5.38 17.31
C ALA A 101 17.75 4.96 18.70
N ALA A 102 17.84 5.83 19.73
CA ALA A 102 17.34 5.58 21.09
C ALA A 102 17.68 4.18 21.62
N GLY A 103 18.92 3.70 21.40
CA GLY A 103 19.35 2.36 21.81
C GLY A 103 18.91 1.21 20.90
N THR A 104 18.29 1.50 19.76
CA THR A 104 17.91 0.50 18.75
C THR A 104 18.82 0.57 17.53
N PHE A 105 18.86 -0.51 16.72
CA PHE A 105 19.61 -0.53 15.45
C PHE A 105 18.88 0.21 14.30
N TYR A 106 17.71 0.80 14.59
CA TYR A 106 16.85 1.42 13.61
C TYR A 106 16.60 2.89 13.94
N ILE A 107 16.41 3.68 12.90
CA ILE A 107 16.06 5.10 12.97
C ILE A 107 14.65 5.24 12.42
N PRO A 108 13.68 5.73 13.19
CA PRO A 108 12.30 5.85 12.71
C PRO A 108 12.17 7.04 11.75
N ALA A 109 11.51 6.81 10.62
CA ALA A 109 10.92 7.84 9.78
C ALA A 109 9.39 7.73 9.89
N ILE A 110 8.72 8.84 10.19
CA ILE A 110 7.28 8.88 10.44
C ILE A 110 6.64 9.77 9.39
N PHE A 111 5.70 9.21 8.68
CA PHE A 111 4.83 9.92 7.73
C PHE A 111 3.42 9.97 8.29
N GLU A 112 2.70 11.03 7.97
CA GLU A 112 1.29 11.19 8.32
C GLU A 112 0.49 11.39 7.04
N PHE A 113 -0.67 10.77 6.92
CA PHE A 113 -1.54 10.87 5.76
C PHE A 113 -3.01 10.72 6.13
N SER A 114 -3.90 11.20 5.26
CA SER A 114 -5.34 11.10 5.45
C SER A 114 -5.82 9.67 5.18
N ASN A 115 -6.56 9.10 6.12
CA ASN A 115 -7.26 7.84 5.88
C ASN A 115 -8.51 8.13 5.04
N THR A 116 -8.36 8.10 3.74
CA THR A 116 -9.46 8.24 2.77
C THR A 116 -10.00 6.89 2.29
N GLY A 117 -9.37 5.80 2.72
CA GLY A 117 -9.69 4.44 2.34
C GLY A 117 -9.74 3.51 3.54
N ASP A 118 -9.74 2.22 3.25
CA ASP A 118 -9.88 1.16 4.24
C ASP A 118 -8.54 0.68 4.79
N PHE A 119 -7.66 1.63 5.14
CA PHE A 119 -6.39 1.27 5.77
C PHE A 119 -6.62 0.77 7.18
N VAL A 120 -6.04 -0.39 7.49
CA VAL A 120 -6.16 -1.05 8.79
C VAL A 120 -5.02 -0.59 9.70
N PRO A 121 -5.30 0.18 10.77
CA PRO A 121 -4.28 0.59 11.72
C PRO A 121 -3.62 -0.61 12.40
N GLY A 122 -2.29 -0.54 12.56
CA GLY A 122 -1.51 -1.62 13.17
C GLY A 122 -1.10 -2.72 12.19
N SER A 123 -1.45 -2.61 10.91
CA SER A 123 -0.96 -3.54 9.88
C SER A 123 0.49 -3.24 9.48
N TYR A 124 1.16 -4.28 8.97
CA TYR A 124 2.48 -4.14 8.35
C TYR A 124 2.35 -3.69 6.89
N SER A 125 3.40 -3.03 6.41
CA SER A 125 3.49 -2.57 5.02
C SER A 125 4.93 -2.62 4.53
N ASP A 126 5.13 -2.92 3.26
CA ASP A 126 6.37 -2.59 2.58
C ASP A 126 6.43 -1.09 2.36
N ILE A 127 7.56 -0.45 2.69
CA ILE A 127 7.72 1.00 2.58
C ILE A 127 8.88 1.31 1.66
N TYR A 128 8.61 2.12 0.66
CA TYR A 128 9.57 2.63 -0.31
C TYR A 128 9.86 4.09 0.01
N LEU A 129 11.04 4.37 0.56
CA LEU A 129 11.45 5.72 0.91
C LEU A 129 11.94 6.47 -0.33
N ILE A 130 11.40 7.66 -0.57
CA ILE A 130 11.67 8.47 -1.74
C ILE A 130 12.56 9.64 -1.33
N GLY A 131 13.74 9.69 -1.94
CA GLY A 131 14.71 10.76 -1.76
C GLY A 131 14.66 11.79 -2.87
N SER A 132 15.82 12.35 -3.17
CA SER A 132 15.97 13.32 -4.26
C SER A 132 15.71 12.67 -5.62
N ARG A 133 15.11 13.44 -6.51
CA ARG A 133 14.95 13.04 -7.92
C ARG A 133 16.33 12.97 -8.58
N GLU A 134 16.54 11.92 -9.34
CA GLU A 134 17.70 11.76 -10.21
C GLU A 134 17.23 11.84 -11.66
N ASP A 135 17.89 12.64 -12.48
CA ASP A 135 17.56 12.78 -13.90
C ASP A 135 18.34 11.77 -14.74
N GLY A 136 17.85 11.46 -15.96
CA GLY A 136 18.51 10.54 -16.88
C GLY A 136 18.31 9.05 -16.55
N ILE A 137 17.41 8.72 -15.63
CA ILE A 137 17.09 7.33 -15.28
C ILE A 137 15.94 6.83 -16.14
N ILE A 138 16.14 5.72 -16.84
CA ILE A 138 15.07 4.99 -17.50
C ILE A 138 14.29 4.22 -16.43
N SER A 139 12.98 4.42 -16.36
CA SER A 139 12.13 3.67 -15.44
C SER A 139 10.82 3.28 -16.11
N VAL A 140 10.30 2.12 -15.75
CA VAL A 140 9.00 1.61 -16.20
C VAL A 140 8.06 1.37 -15.02
N PRO A 141 6.72 1.45 -15.20
CA PRO A 141 5.79 1.01 -14.18
C PRO A 141 6.03 -0.46 -13.80
N GLU A 142 5.81 -0.82 -12.53
CA GLU A 142 5.92 -2.23 -12.09
C GLU A 142 5.00 -3.15 -12.90
N SER A 143 3.84 -2.65 -13.37
CA SER A 143 2.89 -3.39 -14.22
C SER A 143 3.43 -3.76 -15.60
N ALA A 144 4.50 -3.12 -16.07
CA ALA A 144 5.15 -3.43 -17.34
C ALA A 144 6.12 -4.61 -17.23
N LEU A 145 6.57 -4.94 -16.01
CA LEU A 145 7.57 -5.95 -15.76
C LEU A 145 6.94 -7.34 -15.63
N LEU A 146 7.57 -8.28 -16.28
CA LEU A 146 7.34 -9.71 -16.11
C LEU A 146 8.54 -10.31 -15.41
N GLU A 147 8.30 -11.00 -14.31
CA GLU A 147 9.33 -11.74 -13.60
C GLU A 147 9.13 -13.24 -13.85
N GLU A 148 10.12 -13.90 -14.41
CA GLU A 148 10.12 -15.33 -14.62
C GLU A 148 11.47 -15.91 -14.16
N GLN A 149 11.43 -16.77 -13.14
CA GLN A 149 12.63 -17.42 -12.58
C GLN A 149 13.76 -16.44 -12.18
N GLY A 150 13.38 -15.25 -11.67
CA GLY A 150 14.33 -14.21 -11.26
C GLY A 150 14.86 -13.34 -12.39
N VAL A 151 14.39 -13.55 -13.63
CA VAL A 151 14.72 -12.73 -14.80
C VAL A 151 13.56 -11.77 -15.07
N TYR A 152 13.87 -10.49 -15.17
CA TYR A 152 12.90 -9.47 -15.53
C TYR A 152 12.88 -9.23 -17.04
N SER A 153 11.71 -9.07 -17.60
CA SER A 153 11.50 -8.72 -19.00
C SER A 153 10.32 -7.76 -19.17
N VAL A 154 10.32 -7.05 -20.29
CA VAL A 154 9.22 -6.17 -20.74
C VAL A 154 8.83 -6.53 -22.17
N PHE A 155 7.64 -6.11 -22.60
CA PHE A 155 7.30 -6.12 -24.02
C PHE A 155 7.55 -4.74 -24.62
N VAL A 156 8.44 -4.69 -25.62
CA VAL A 156 8.74 -3.48 -26.40
C VAL A 156 7.97 -3.55 -27.71
N LYS A 157 7.29 -2.49 -28.09
CA LYS A 157 6.62 -2.34 -29.36
C LYS A 157 7.66 -2.22 -30.48
N VAL A 158 7.60 -3.10 -31.47
CA VAL A 158 8.45 -3.06 -32.66
C VAL A 158 7.73 -2.35 -33.81
N CYS A 159 6.44 -2.66 -33.99
CA CYS A 159 5.53 -1.99 -34.92
C CYS A 159 4.09 -2.07 -34.38
N ASP A 160 3.09 -1.57 -35.13
CA ASP A 160 1.71 -1.45 -34.63
C ASP A 160 1.06 -2.77 -34.20
N SER A 161 1.55 -3.90 -34.68
CA SER A 161 1.01 -5.24 -34.38
C SER A 161 2.03 -6.20 -33.78
N GLU A 162 3.28 -5.76 -33.58
CA GLU A 162 4.34 -6.64 -33.12
C GLU A 162 5.00 -6.14 -31.85
N TYR A 163 5.10 -7.03 -30.87
CA TYR A 163 5.77 -6.81 -29.60
C TYR A 163 6.87 -7.84 -29.41
N ARG A 164 8.03 -7.37 -28.98
CA ARG A 164 9.16 -8.23 -28.68
C ARG A 164 9.37 -8.30 -27.16
N LYS A 165 9.48 -9.51 -26.62
CA LYS A 165 9.92 -9.72 -25.25
C LYS A 165 11.40 -9.36 -25.15
N GLN A 166 11.71 -8.41 -24.26
CA GLN A 166 13.05 -7.90 -24.06
C GLN A 166 13.44 -8.12 -22.60
N GLU A 167 14.53 -8.87 -22.38
CA GLU A 167 15.13 -9.01 -21.07
C GLU A 167 15.74 -7.68 -20.61
N VAL A 168 15.51 -7.34 -19.34
CA VAL A 168 16.00 -6.11 -18.72
C VAL A 168 16.67 -6.39 -17.39
N ARG A 169 17.68 -5.59 -17.08
CA ARG A 169 18.27 -5.56 -15.75
C ARG A 169 17.66 -4.42 -14.97
N THR A 170 17.07 -4.73 -13.83
CA THR A 170 16.37 -3.76 -13.00
C THR A 170 17.25 -3.23 -11.88
N GLY A 171 16.96 -2.00 -11.44
CA GLY A 171 17.59 -1.34 -10.31
C GLY A 171 16.61 -1.09 -9.17
N ARG A 172 16.66 0.13 -8.61
CA ARG A 172 15.83 0.58 -7.50
C ARG A 172 14.36 0.67 -7.90
N THR A 173 13.47 0.58 -6.92
CA THR A 173 12.03 0.79 -7.11
C THR A 173 11.48 1.73 -6.04
N ASP A 174 10.46 2.48 -6.42
CA ASP A 174 9.62 3.27 -5.52
C ASP A 174 8.27 2.58 -5.22
N GLY A 175 8.14 1.30 -5.65
CA GLY A 175 6.93 0.50 -5.53
C GLY A 175 5.87 0.76 -6.60
N LEU A 176 5.97 1.85 -7.37
CA LEU A 176 5.13 2.18 -8.52
C LEU A 176 5.88 2.01 -9.83
N ARG A 177 7.14 2.41 -9.82
CA ARG A 177 8.04 2.33 -10.97
C ARG A 177 9.36 1.66 -10.56
N ARG A 178 10.00 1.02 -11.52
CA ARG A 178 11.31 0.39 -11.34
C ARG A 178 12.31 0.93 -12.34
N GLU A 179 13.48 1.25 -11.84
CA GLU A 179 14.65 1.64 -12.63
C GLU A 179 15.09 0.50 -13.55
N ILE A 180 15.46 0.83 -14.77
CA ILE A 180 16.05 -0.08 -15.73
C ILE A 180 17.51 0.30 -15.94
N LEU A 181 18.40 -0.60 -15.53
CA LEU A 181 19.86 -0.40 -15.62
C LEU A 181 20.39 -0.73 -17.00
N SER A 182 19.76 -1.70 -17.70
CA SER A 182 20.11 -2.07 -19.06
C SER A 182 18.97 -2.85 -19.72
N GLY A 183 18.97 -2.91 -21.06
CA GLY A 183 18.00 -3.64 -21.86
C GLY A 183 16.91 -2.75 -22.48
N LEU A 184 16.83 -1.46 -22.12
CA LEU A 184 15.99 -0.45 -22.77
C LEU A 184 16.80 0.78 -23.13
N ASN A 185 16.35 1.49 -24.15
CA ASN A 185 16.87 2.79 -24.56
C ASN A 185 15.79 3.86 -24.35
N GLU A 186 16.23 5.12 -24.27
CA GLU A 186 15.30 6.25 -24.29
C GLU A 186 14.52 6.28 -25.60
N GLY A 187 13.19 6.40 -25.50
CA GLY A 187 12.29 6.37 -26.65
C GLY A 187 11.67 5.00 -26.96
N ASP A 188 12.12 3.93 -26.33
CA ASP A 188 11.47 2.63 -26.47
C ASP A 188 10.02 2.65 -25.93
N GLU A 189 9.05 2.22 -26.72
CA GLU A 189 7.64 2.08 -26.31
C GLU A 189 7.42 0.75 -25.61
N VAL A 190 7.07 0.79 -24.33
CA VAL A 190 6.88 -0.39 -23.49
C VAL A 190 5.40 -0.58 -23.15
N VAL A 191 4.93 -1.82 -23.21
CA VAL A 191 3.57 -2.20 -22.80
C VAL A 191 3.43 -2.05 -21.29
N THR A 192 2.57 -1.12 -20.83
CA THR A 192 2.34 -0.86 -19.40
C THR A 192 1.02 -1.41 -18.87
N ALA A 193 0.09 -1.75 -19.78
CA ALA A 193 -1.19 -2.35 -19.44
C ALA A 193 -1.47 -3.53 -20.38
N GLY A 194 -2.12 -4.58 -19.86
CA GLY A 194 -2.41 -5.78 -20.66
C GLY A 194 -1.19 -6.67 -20.93
N THR A 195 -0.13 -6.55 -20.16
CA THR A 195 1.12 -7.33 -20.29
C THR A 195 0.86 -8.85 -20.31
N GLY A 196 -0.10 -9.32 -19.48
CA GLY A 196 -0.51 -10.73 -19.46
C GLY A 196 -1.20 -11.17 -20.77
N GLN A 197 -1.96 -10.28 -21.42
CA GLN A 197 -2.62 -10.56 -22.69
C GLN A 197 -1.59 -10.67 -23.83
N VAL A 198 -0.64 -9.75 -23.88
CA VAL A 198 0.47 -9.78 -24.84
C VAL A 198 1.31 -11.05 -24.65
N ARG A 199 1.56 -11.45 -23.41
CA ARG A 199 2.24 -12.71 -23.08
C ARG A 199 1.49 -13.92 -23.64
N LEU A 200 0.18 -14.02 -23.40
CA LEU A 200 -0.63 -15.13 -23.92
C LEU A 200 -0.63 -15.15 -25.46
N ALA A 201 -0.75 -14.00 -26.12
CA ALA A 201 -0.70 -13.89 -27.56
C ALA A 201 0.65 -14.34 -28.13
N SER A 202 1.76 -13.99 -27.47
CA SER A 202 3.11 -14.41 -27.88
C SER A 202 3.34 -15.93 -27.73
N MET A 203 2.67 -16.56 -26.76
CA MET A 203 2.74 -18.02 -26.55
C MET A 203 1.85 -18.80 -27.53
N SER A 204 0.71 -18.23 -27.96
CA SER A 204 -0.21 -18.86 -28.90
C SER A 204 0.26 -18.76 -30.37
N GLY A 205 1.21 -17.89 -30.68
CA GLY A 205 1.83 -17.79 -32.01
C GLY A 205 2.77 -18.95 -32.36
N VAL A 206 3.06 -19.86 -31.44
CA VAL A 206 3.76 -21.13 -31.70
C VAL A 206 2.71 -22.20 -32.05
N VAL A 207 2.12 -22.11 -33.25
CA VAL A 207 1.40 -23.25 -33.83
C VAL A 207 2.48 -24.28 -34.26
N PRO A 208 2.50 -25.52 -33.76
CA PRO A 208 3.34 -26.56 -34.29
C PRO A 208 2.90 -26.79 -35.74
N GLU A 209 3.80 -26.65 -36.70
CA GLU A 209 3.57 -27.09 -38.07
C GLU A 209 3.13 -28.56 -38.02
N GLY A 210 1.84 -28.79 -38.34
CA GLY A 210 1.29 -30.12 -38.46
C GLY A 210 2.03 -30.87 -39.53
N HIS A 211 2.69 -31.95 -39.17
CA HIS A 211 3.24 -32.92 -40.11
C HIS A 211 2.10 -33.43 -40.98
N SER A 212 2.04 -32.97 -42.24
CA SER A 212 1.18 -33.59 -43.26
C SER A 212 1.82 -34.92 -43.64
N HIS A 213 1.27 -36.01 -43.11
CA HIS A 213 1.54 -37.32 -43.66
C HIS A 213 0.73 -37.47 -44.94
N ASN A 214 1.43 -37.41 -46.07
CA ASN A 214 0.93 -37.85 -47.35
C ASN A 214 1.04 -39.38 -47.42
N HIS A 215 -0.11 -40.05 -47.62
CA HIS A 215 -0.21 -41.41 -48.13
C HIS A 215 -0.78 -41.35 -49.56
#